data_62e0c40227ecb03a0d116c1a75f300b2
#
_entry.id   62e0c40227ecb03a0d116c1a75f300b2
#
_cell.length_a   1.000
_cell.length_b   1.000
_cell.length_c   1.000
_cell.angle_alpha   90.00
_cell.angle_beta   90.00
_cell.angle_gamma   90.00
#
_symmetry.space_group_name_H-M   'P 1'
#
loop_
_entity.id
_entity.type
_entity.pdbx_description
1 polymer ?
#
loop_
_entity_poly.entity_id
_entity_poly.type
_entity_poly.pdbx_seq_one_letter_code
_entity_poly.pdbx_strand_id
1 'polypeptide(L)'
;MANPEQHSLIRRLFGELRQGFVWVGIFSLFLNLLVLTGPMYMLQIYDRVLSSGSKSTLLYLTVVGIFLLAMMGCLELARSRLLVRLSGRIDQRLGDPLFAQMVQSSLGPSAKRGEPLKDMERVRMFATGGGILAFFDSPWTPIFLALIFMFHPLLGAVAIAGGLLLFVLALLSEWLTRKPLAYAGGAAQKAQWYADDCSDNAEVVSALGMMSGVRRRWREAYGKSLGFQALASDRSGTLTAITKFIRPSLQIAMLGTGAFLVLNQEVTPGVMIAASIIMGRALAPIEATIQHWRNFVQARQAYARLKLFLKDAGNEKDQMPLPRPKGEVIVERLVAPAPGGDTPVIKGIGFT
;
A
#
# COMPACT_ATOMS: atom_id res chain seq x y z
N MET A 1 18.52 22.23 15.84
CA MET A 1 18.06 21.16 16.76
C MET A 1 16.60 20.91 16.44
N ALA A 2 16.22 19.69 16.09
CA ALA A 2 14.82 19.38 15.72
C ALA A 2 13.92 19.57 16.95
N ASN A 3 12.78 20.24 16.75
CA ASN A 3 11.82 20.53 17.82
C ASN A 3 11.38 19.21 18.49
N PRO A 4 11.62 19.02 19.81
CA PRO A 4 11.32 17.78 20.52
C PRO A 4 9.83 17.42 20.49
N GLU A 5 8.94 18.38 20.30
CA GLU A 5 7.50 18.15 20.21
C GLU A 5 7.09 17.45 18.90
N GLN A 6 7.73 17.75 17.77
CA GLN A 6 7.42 17.09 16.48
C GLN A 6 7.94 15.65 16.43
N HIS A 7 9.13 15.38 17.01
CA HIS A 7 9.59 14.00 17.21
C HIS A 7 8.68 13.22 18.15
N SER A 8 8.11 13.88 19.15
CA SER A 8 7.14 13.28 20.06
C SER A 8 5.79 13.00 19.38
N LEU A 9 5.32 13.88 18.49
CA LEU A 9 4.10 13.71 17.70
C LEU A 9 4.21 12.51 16.75
N ILE A 10 5.27 12.45 15.94
CA ILE A 10 5.51 11.32 15.05
C ILE A 10 5.64 10.01 15.86
N ARG A 11 6.36 10.03 16.97
CA ARG A 11 6.55 8.86 17.83
C ARG A 11 5.26 8.43 18.52
N ARG A 12 4.42 9.35 18.95
CA ARG A 12 3.08 9.07 19.53
C ARG A 12 2.13 8.52 18.48
N LEU A 13 2.12 9.09 17.26
CA LEU A 13 1.35 8.59 16.13
C LEU A 13 1.73 7.15 15.78
N PHE A 14 3.04 6.85 15.69
CA PHE A 14 3.50 5.48 15.48
C PHE A 14 3.14 4.55 16.64
N GLY A 15 3.11 5.04 17.87
CA GLY A 15 2.67 4.26 19.04
C GLY A 15 1.19 3.86 18.97
N GLU A 16 0.30 4.78 18.62
CA GLU A 16 -1.14 4.50 18.50
C GLU A 16 -1.47 3.68 17.25
N LEU A 17 -0.79 3.96 16.13
CA LEU A 17 -0.90 3.16 14.91
C LEU A 17 -0.41 1.72 15.17
N ARG A 18 0.65 1.55 15.96
CA ARG A 18 1.18 0.24 16.37
C ARG A 18 0.11 -0.57 17.08
N GLN A 19 -0.61 0.04 18.02
CA GLN A 19 -1.69 -0.65 18.74
C GLN A 19 -2.81 -1.08 17.77
N GLY A 20 -3.21 -0.23 16.83
CA GLY A 20 -4.18 -0.59 15.79
C GLY A 20 -3.69 -1.73 14.90
N PHE A 21 -2.44 -1.71 14.47
CA PHE A 21 -1.85 -2.79 13.67
C PHE A 21 -1.67 -4.10 14.45
N VAL A 22 -1.42 -4.05 15.76
CA VAL A 22 -1.42 -5.25 16.62
C VAL A 22 -2.80 -5.91 16.63
N TRP A 23 -3.88 -5.14 16.75
CA TRP A 23 -5.23 -5.67 16.67
C TRP A 23 -5.55 -6.25 15.29
N VAL A 24 -5.12 -5.60 14.21
CA VAL A 24 -5.22 -6.17 12.85
C VAL A 24 -4.50 -7.51 12.76
N GLY A 25 -3.29 -7.61 13.33
CA GLY A 25 -2.54 -8.87 13.41
C GLY A 25 -3.27 -9.97 14.19
N ILE A 26 -3.89 -9.62 15.32
CA ILE A 26 -4.69 -10.57 16.12
C ILE A 26 -5.91 -11.04 15.33
N PHE A 27 -6.64 -10.15 14.65
CA PHE A 27 -7.74 -10.55 13.77
C PHE A 27 -7.26 -11.44 12.62
N SER A 28 -6.10 -11.12 12.03
CA SER A 28 -5.48 -11.95 10.99
C SER A 28 -5.15 -13.36 11.48
N LEU A 29 -4.68 -13.49 12.74
CA LEU A 29 -4.46 -14.79 13.39
C LEU A 29 -5.73 -15.64 13.37
N PHE A 30 -6.82 -15.12 13.93
CA PHE A 30 -8.08 -15.85 14.01
C PHE A 30 -8.69 -16.13 12.63
N LEU A 31 -8.61 -15.17 11.70
CA LEU A 31 -9.10 -15.33 10.34
C LEU A 31 -8.36 -16.45 9.61
N ASN A 32 -7.04 -16.51 9.71
CA ASN A 32 -6.25 -17.56 9.07
C ASN A 32 -6.48 -18.94 9.71
N LEU A 33 -6.80 -19.02 11.00
CA LEU A 33 -7.26 -20.26 11.62
C LEU A 33 -8.65 -20.67 11.11
N LEU A 34 -9.61 -19.75 11.05
CA LEU A 34 -10.96 -20.01 10.57
C LEU A 34 -11.02 -20.36 9.08
N VAL A 35 -10.07 -19.88 8.28
CA VAL A 35 -9.93 -20.25 6.87
C VAL A 35 -9.74 -21.77 6.69
N LEU A 36 -9.15 -22.46 7.68
CA LEU A 36 -9.00 -23.92 7.66
C LEU A 36 -10.33 -24.68 7.84
N THR A 37 -11.41 -24.01 8.22
CA THR A 37 -12.74 -24.62 8.34
C THR A 37 -13.16 -25.34 7.04
N GLY A 38 -12.95 -24.71 5.87
CA GLY A 38 -13.30 -25.32 4.59
C GLY A 38 -12.55 -26.62 4.30
N PRO A 39 -11.21 -26.62 4.31
CA PRO A 39 -10.40 -27.83 4.16
C PRO A 39 -10.73 -28.93 5.17
N MET A 40 -10.90 -28.56 6.46
CA MET A 40 -11.24 -29.55 7.51
C MET A 40 -12.64 -30.12 7.32
N TYR A 41 -13.61 -29.30 6.92
CA TYR A 41 -14.94 -29.75 6.57
C TYR A 41 -14.91 -30.76 5.40
N MET A 42 -14.17 -30.45 4.32
CA MET A 42 -14.03 -31.38 3.20
C MET A 42 -13.35 -32.68 3.60
N LEU A 43 -12.29 -32.63 4.40
CA LEU A 43 -11.62 -33.80 4.91
C LEU A 43 -12.60 -34.70 5.69
N GLN A 44 -13.38 -34.14 6.62
CA GLN A 44 -14.34 -34.88 7.42
C GLN A 44 -15.48 -35.46 6.57
N ILE A 45 -15.94 -34.75 5.53
CA ILE A 45 -16.98 -35.26 4.64
C ILE A 45 -16.46 -36.48 3.88
N TYR A 46 -15.32 -36.36 3.21
CA TYR A 46 -14.82 -37.44 2.35
C TYR A 46 -14.37 -38.66 3.15
N ASP A 47 -13.70 -38.47 4.28
CA ASP A 47 -13.10 -39.57 5.01
C ASP A 47 -14.07 -40.21 6.03
N ARG A 48 -15.05 -39.44 6.55
CA ARG A 48 -15.93 -39.94 7.62
C ARG A 48 -17.38 -40.01 7.20
N VAL A 49 -17.94 -38.97 6.62
CA VAL A 49 -19.38 -38.90 6.32
C VAL A 49 -19.74 -39.83 5.17
N LEU A 50 -18.99 -39.76 4.06
CA LEU A 50 -19.26 -40.60 2.88
C LEU A 50 -18.99 -42.08 3.16
N SER A 51 -17.98 -42.41 3.97
CA SER A 51 -17.66 -43.79 4.33
C SER A 51 -18.70 -44.40 5.30
N SER A 52 -19.24 -43.59 6.22
CA SER A 52 -20.23 -44.05 7.20
C SER A 52 -21.69 -43.94 6.76
N GLY A 53 -21.99 -43.13 5.70
CA GLY A 53 -23.34 -42.86 5.26
C GLY A 53 -24.23 -42.07 6.25
N SER A 54 -23.62 -41.48 7.31
CA SER A 54 -24.35 -40.87 8.41
C SER A 54 -24.86 -39.45 8.05
N LYS A 55 -26.18 -39.33 7.82
CA LYS A 55 -26.87 -38.05 7.56
C LYS A 55 -26.82 -37.10 8.76
N SER A 56 -26.87 -37.64 10.00
CA SER A 56 -26.79 -36.82 11.23
C SER A 56 -25.41 -36.15 11.37
N THR A 57 -24.33 -36.91 11.14
CA THR A 57 -22.97 -36.35 11.15
C THR A 57 -22.80 -35.24 10.09
N LEU A 58 -23.35 -35.45 8.90
CA LEU A 58 -23.35 -34.43 7.85
C LEU A 58 -24.02 -33.13 8.32
N LEU A 59 -25.24 -33.25 8.91
CA LEU A 59 -26.00 -32.10 9.39
C LEU A 59 -25.20 -31.30 10.43
N TYR A 60 -24.65 -31.98 11.47
CA TYR A 60 -23.89 -31.33 12.53
C TYR A 60 -22.61 -30.66 12.01
N LEU A 61 -21.86 -31.33 11.14
CA LEU A 61 -20.65 -30.75 10.55
C LEU A 61 -20.99 -29.53 9.69
N THR A 62 -22.08 -29.57 8.93
CA THR A 62 -22.52 -28.45 8.10
C THR A 62 -22.91 -27.25 8.96
N VAL A 63 -23.70 -27.47 10.03
CA VAL A 63 -24.08 -26.39 10.97
C VAL A 63 -22.86 -25.75 11.62
N VAL A 64 -21.92 -26.57 12.13
CA VAL A 64 -20.67 -26.06 12.69
C VAL A 64 -19.83 -25.32 11.65
N GLY A 65 -19.71 -25.85 10.44
CA GLY A 65 -18.99 -25.21 9.36
C GLY A 65 -19.57 -23.83 9.00
N ILE A 66 -20.89 -23.73 8.84
CA ILE A 66 -21.58 -22.47 8.55
C ILE A 66 -21.38 -21.48 9.71
N PHE A 67 -21.48 -21.93 10.95
CA PHE A 67 -21.26 -21.08 12.12
C PHE A 67 -19.83 -20.50 12.14
N LEU A 68 -18.80 -21.33 11.90
CA LEU A 68 -17.40 -20.87 11.85
C LEU A 68 -17.15 -19.91 10.69
N LEU A 69 -17.77 -20.13 9.52
CA LEU A 69 -17.71 -19.21 8.38
C LEU A 69 -18.42 -17.89 8.67
N ALA A 70 -19.56 -17.91 9.38
CA ALA A 70 -20.24 -16.69 9.82
C ALA A 70 -19.37 -15.90 10.81
N MET A 71 -18.74 -16.59 11.76
CA MET A 71 -17.76 -15.96 12.67
C MET A 71 -16.57 -15.36 11.92
N MET A 72 -16.05 -16.05 10.91
CA MET A 72 -15.00 -15.52 10.02
C MET A 72 -15.47 -14.24 9.32
N GLY A 73 -16.69 -14.21 8.79
CA GLY A 73 -17.27 -13.00 8.17
C GLY A 73 -17.39 -11.82 9.15
N CYS A 74 -17.82 -12.08 10.39
CA CYS A 74 -17.89 -11.06 11.45
C CYS A 74 -16.50 -10.49 11.80
N LEU A 75 -15.49 -11.34 11.91
CA LEU A 75 -14.12 -10.91 12.18
C LEU A 75 -13.53 -10.13 11.01
N GLU A 76 -13.81 -10.50 9.76
CA GLU A 76 -13.40 -9.76 8.57
C GLU A 76 -14.02 -8.37 8.53
N LEU A 77 -15.32 -8.24 8.86
CA LEU A 77 -16.00 -6.95 9.00
C LEU A 77 -15.36 -6.09 10.11
N ALA A 78 -15.04 -6.70 11.25
CA ALA A 78 -14.39 -6.00 12.36
C ALA A 78 -13.00 -5.50 11.96
N ARG A 79 -12.18 -6.35 11.29
CA ARG A 79 -10.86 -6.00 10.76
C ARG A 79 -10.93 -4.85 9.75
N SER A 80 -11.87 -4.93 8.80
CA SER A 80 -12.08 -3.89 7.79
C SER A 80 -12.47 -2.54 8.43
N ARG A 81 -13.43 -2.55 9.37
CA ARG A 81 -13.85 -1.33 10.10
C ARG A 81 -12.71 -0.73 10.92
N LEU A 82 -11.88 -1.58 11.52
CA LEU A 82 -10.70 -1.12 12.26
C LEU A 82 -9.72 -0.39 11.35
N LEU A 83 -9.43 -0.93 10.15
CA LEU A 83 -8.57 -0.28 9.17
C LEU A 83 -9.11 1.05 8.69
N VAL A 84 -10.43 1.14 8.43
CA VAL A 84 -11.09 2.41 8.05
C VAL A 84 -10.96 3.45 9.16
N ARG A 85 -11.18 3.07 10.43
CA ARG A 85 -11.01 3.98 11.58
C ARG A 85 -9.55 4.42 11.76
N LEU A 86 -8.62 3.50 11.54
CA LEU A 86 -7.18 3.79 11.57
C LEU A 86 -6.81 4.81 10.47
N SER A 87 -7.37 4.65 9.26
CA SER A 87 -7.25 5.60 8.16
C SER A 87 -7.69 7.01 8.56
N GLY A 88 -8.89 7.14 9.13
CA GLY A 88 -9.41 8.44 9.59
C GLY A 88 -8.54 9.10 10.67
N ARG A 89 -7.98 8.30 11.60
CA ARG A 89 -7.06 8.83 12.62
C ARG A 89 -5.75 9.36 12.04
N ILE A 90 -5.21 8.69 11.02
CA ILE A 90 -4.02 9.18 10.29
C ILE A 90 -4.31 10.54 9.67
N ASP A 91 -5.46 10.64 9.00
CA ASP A 91 -5.91 11.86 8.31
C ASP A 91 -6.09 13.04 9.27
N GLN A 92 -6.85 12.84 10.35
CA GLN A 92 -7.12 13.87 11.34
C GLN A 92 -5.86 14.39 12.06
N ARG A 93 -4.85 13.53 12.28
CA ARG A 93 -3.65 13.91 13.02
C ARG A 93 -2.52 14.45 12.17
N LEU A 94 -2.41 14.00 10.93
CA LEU A 94 -1.35 14.45 10.02
C LEU A 94 -1.83 15.54 9.06
N GLY A 95 -3.14 15.63 8.78
CA GLY A 95 -3.69 16.57 7.83
C GLY A 95 -3.42 18.02 8.20
N ASP A 96 -3.84 18.43 9.39
CA ASP A 96 -3.67 19.81 9.85
C ASP A 96 -2.20 20.26 9.95
N PRO A 97 -1.28 19.51 10.59
CA PRO A 97 0.14 19.87 10.62
C PRO A 97 0.77 19.93 9.23
N LEU A 98 0.43 18.98 8.34
CA LEU A 98 0.94 18.96 6.97
C LEU A 98 0.43 20.14 6.15
N PHE A 99 -0.85 20.51 6.31
CA PHE A 99 -1.44 21.65 5.64
C PHE A 99 -0.78 22.96 6.10
N ALA A 100 -0.70 23.17 7.41
CA ALA A 100 -0.07 24.36 7.98
C ALA A 100 1.37 24.54 7.48
N GLN A 101 2.13 23.44 7.46
CA GLN A 101 3.49 23.46 6.97
C GLN A 101 3.59 23.66 5.45
N MET A 102 2.66 23.08 4.68
CA MET A 102 2.60 23.31 3.23
C MET A 102 2.41 24.80 2.93
N VAL A 103 1.54 25.48 3.67
CA VAL A 103 1.32 26.92 3.53
C VAL A 103 2.57 27.70 3.93
N GLN A 104 3.18 27.38 5.06
CA GLN A 104 4.42 28.05 5.51
C GLN A 104 5.57 27.86 4.52
N SER A 105 5.78 26.66 4.03
CA SER A 105 6.84 26.37 3.05
C SER A 105 6.65 27.07 1.70
N SER A 106 5.43 27.52 1.41
CA SER A 106 5.12 28.29 0.21
C SER A 106 5.45 29.78 0.32
N LEU A 107 5.65 30.30 1.56
CA LEU A 107 5.98 31.70 1.81
C LEU A 107 7.47 32.03 1.67
N GLY A 108 8.35 31.04 1.62
CA GLY A 108 9.80 31.25 1.56
C GLY A 108 10.34 31.43 0.12
N PRO A 109 11.51 32.07 -0.05
CA PRO A 109 12.17 32.26 -1.34
C PRO A 109 12.55 30.94 -2.04
N SER A 110 12.60 29.85 -1.29
CA SER A 110 12.84 28.48 -1.78
C SER A 110 11.57 27.65 -1.69
N ALA A 111 10.43 28.19 -2.13
CA ALA A 111 9.14 27.46 -2.09
C ALA A 111 9.31 26.05 -2.67
N LYS A 112 9.40 25.05 -1.78
CA LYS A 112 9.47 23.65 -2.18
C LYS A 112 8.07 23.22 -2.62
N ARG A 113 7.86 23.16 -3.92
CA ARG A 113 6.65 22.61 -4.50
C ARG A 113 6.58 21.12 -4.22
N GLY A 114 5.86 20.75 -3.18
CA GLY A 114 5.54 19.37 -2.83
C GLY A 114 4.04 19.19 -2.75
N GLU A 115 3.58 17.98 -2.94
CA GLU A 115 2.18 17.61 -2.72
C GLU A 115 2.07 16.70 -1.47
N PRO A 116 2.40 17.23 -0.26
CA PRO A 116 2.47 16.40 0.95
C PRO A 116 1.11 15.77 1.29
N LEU A 117 0.01 16.44 1.00
CA LEU A 117 -1.33 15.90 1.22
C LEU A 117 -1.65 14.71 0.30
N LYS A 118 -1.28 14.79 -0.98
CA LYS A 118 -1.43 13.65 -1.92
C LYS A 118 -0.48 12.49 -1.56
N ASP A 119 0.71 12.79 -1.06
CA ASP A 119 1.62 11.75 -0.59
C ASP A 119 1.10 11.09 0.68
N MET A 120 0.52 11.84 1.60
CA MET A 120 -0.17 11.29 2.77
C MET A 120 -1.34 10.39 2.36
N GLU A 121 -2.15 10.80 1.40
CA GLU A 121 -3.26 10.00 0.87
C GLU A 121 -2.77 8.67 0.29
N ARG A 122 -1.68 8.67 -0.48
CA ARG A 122 -1.07 7.43 -1.03
C ARG A 122 -0.61 6.48 0.06
N VAL A 123 0.06 7.00 1.09
CA VAL A 123 0.50 6.20 2.26
C VAL A 123 -0.71 5.65 3.00
N ARG A 124 -1.72 6.47 3.25
CA ARG A 124 -2.97 6.09 3.90
C ARG A 124 -3.69 4.98 3.13
N MET A 125 -3.90 5.16 1.82
CA MET A 125 -4.58 4.15 0.97
C MET A 125 -3.87 2.80 0.98
N PHE A 126 -2.53 2.79 1.01
CA PHE A 126 -1.78 1.54 1.14
C PHE A 126 -1.92 0.93 2.54
N ALA A 127 -1.77 1.75 3.60
CA ALA A 127 -1.82 1.30 4.99
C ALA A 127 -3.20 0.75 5.43
N THR A 128 -4.26 1.06 4.69
CA THR A 128 -5.63 0.63 4.99
C THR A 128 -6.24 -0.24 3.89
N GLY A 129 -5.49 -0.47 2.82
CA GLY A 129 -5.91 -1.27 1.66
C GLY A 129 -5.49 -2.74 1.74
N GLY A 130 -5.84 -3.50 0.70
CA GLY A 130 -5.52 -4.93 0.59
C GLY A 130 -4.03 -5.25 0.60
N GLY A 131 -3.17 -4.29 0.24
CA GLY A 131 -1.71 -4.49 0.25
C GLY A 131 -1.14 -4.76 1.64
N ILE A 132 -1.61 -4.03 2.65
CA ILE A 132 -1.13 -4.24 4.03
C ILE A 132 -1.65 -5.56 4.60
N LEU A 133 -2.84 -6.00 4.21
CA LEU A 133 -3.40 -7.28 4.64
C LEU A 133 -2.56 -8.46 4.16
N ALA A 134 -2.03 -8.40 2.94
CA ALA A 134 -1.10 -9.41 2.43
C ALA A 134 0.15 -9.56 3.32
N PHE A 135 0.65 -8.46 3.90
CA PHE A 135 1.76 -8.52 4.86
C PHE A 135 1.38 -9.22 6.17
N PHE A 136 0.17 -9.00 6.68
CA PHE A 136 -0.30 -9.66 7.91
C PHE A 136 -0.65 -11.14 7.69
N ASP A 137 -1.05 -11.51 6.49
CA ASP A 137 -1.38 -12.89 6.13
C ASP A 137 -0.14 -13.67 5.65
N SER A 138 0.94 -13.01 5.23
CA SER A 138 2.19 -13.64 4.76
C SER A 138 2.86 -14.58 5.78
N PRO A 139 2.92 -14.28 7.11
CA PRO A 139 3.50 -15.18 8.10
C PRO A 139 2.78 -16.53 8.22
N TRP A 140 1.55 -16.64 7.71
CA TRP A 140 0.77 -17.88 7.71
C TRP A 140 1.13 -18.83 6.58
N THR A 141 1.73 -18.31 5.51
CA THR A 141 2.19 -19.15 4.38
C THR A 141 3.05 -20.33 4.81
N PRO A 142 4.15 -20.16 5.58
CA PRO A 142 4.95 -21.31 6.04
C PRO A 142 4.18 -22.26 6.96
N ILE A 143 3.22 -21.76 7.75
CA ILE A 143 2.38 -22.60 8.61
C ILE A 143 1.47 -23.50 7.77
N PHE A 144 0.83 -22.95 6.74
CA PHE A 144 0.02 -23.75 5.82
C PHE A 144 0.85 -24.76 5.02
N LEU A 145 2.05 -24.39 4.59
CA LEU A 145 2.98 -25.31 3.93
C LEU A 145 3.42 -26.43 4.86
N ALA A 146 3.73 -26.13 6.12
CA ALA A 146 4.03 -27.14 7.13
C ALA A 146 2.86 -28.09 7.39
N LEU A 147 1.62 -27.59 7.41
CA LEU A 147 0.43 -28.40 7.56
C LEU A 147 0.25 -29.39 6.40
N ILE A 148 0.49 -28.96 5.16
CA ILE A 148 0.46 -29.86 4.00
C ILE A 148 1.57 -30.89 4.10
N PHE A 149 2.76 -30.50 4.55
CA PHE A 149 3.89 -31.43 4.75
C PHE A 149 3.59 -32.49 5.80
N MET A 150 2.83 -32.15 6.84
CA MET A 150 2.37 -33.10 7.86
C MET A 150 1.39 -34.14 7.30
N PHE A 151 0.59 -33.81 6.29
CA PHE A 151 -0.29 -34.78 5.65
C PHE A 151 0.52 -35.82 4.83
N HIS A 152 1.45 -35.35 3.99
CA HIS A 152 2.36 -36.22 3.27
C HIS A 152 3.56 -35.44 2.74
N PRO A 153 4.80 -35.96 2.86
CA PRO A 153 6.01 -35.24 2.42
C PRO A 153 6.01 -34.85 0.93
N LEU A 154 5.48 -35.70 0.06
CA LEU A 154 5.41 -35.42 -1.38
C LEU A 154 4.45 -34.26 -1.69
N LEU A 155 3.30 -34.20 -1.03
CA LEU A 155 2.37 -33.06 -1.16
C LEU A 155 3.01 -31.78 -0.63
N GLY A 156 3.72 -31.86 0.50
CA GLY A 156 4.52 -30.75 1.02
C GLY A 156 5.59 -30.27 0.07
N ALA A 157 6.31 -31.17 -0.58
CA ALA A 157 7.33 -30.82 -1.58
C ALA A 157 6.74 -30.07 -2.78
N VAL A 158 5.60 -30.53 -3.31
CA VAL A 158 4.89 -29.84 -4.40
C VAL A 158 4.43 -28.44 -3.96
N ALA A 159 3.87 -28.30 -2.75
CA ALA A 159 3.42 -27.02 -2.21
C ALA A 159 4.59 -26.05 -2.00
N ILE A 160 5.72 -26.52 -1.45
CA ILE A 160 6.93 -25.72 -1.22
C ILE A 160 7.53 -25.29 -2.56
N ALA A 161 7.65 -26.20 -3.54
CA ALA A 161 8.15 -25.88 -4.88
C ALA A 161 7.27 -24.82 -5.57
N GLY A 162 5.94 -24.95 -5.46
CA GLY A 162 4.98 -23.97 -5.96
C GLY A 162 5.10 -22.61 -5.25
N GLY A 163 5.21 -22.63 -3.93
CA GLY A 163 5.42 -21.42 -3.13
C GLY A 163 6.71 -20.70 -3.48
N LEU A 164 7.82 -21.45 -3.62
CA LEU A 164 9.11 -20.91 -4.03
C LEU A 164 9.08 -20.31 -5.44
N LEU A 165 8.42 -21.00 -6.37
CA LEU A 165 8.25 -20.52 -7.75
C LEU A 165 7.50 -19.17 -7.78
N LEU A 166 6.37 -19.06 -7.07
CA LEU A 166 5.62 -17.81 -6.99
C LEU A 166 6.39 -16.71 -6.24
N PHE A 167 7.16 -17.08 -5.21
CA PHE A 167 8.01 -16.13 -4.50
C PHE A 167 9.12 -15.56 -5.40
N VAL A 168 9.76 -16.41 -6.21
CA VAL A 168 10.75 -15.96 -7.21
C VAL A 168 10.09 -15.02 -8.23
N LEU A 169 8.88 -15.32 -8.68
CA LEU A 169 8.12 -14.42 -9.58
C LEU A 169 7.80 -13.08 -8.90
N ALA A 170 7.50 -13.07 -7.60
CA ALA A 170 7.29 -11.84 -6.85
C ALA A 170 8.57 -10.98 -6.81
N LEU A 171 9.71 -11.58 -6.51
CA LEU A 171 11.01 -10.89 -6.52
C LEU A 171 11.36 -10.36 -7.92
N LEU A 172 11.11 -11.16 -8.95
CA LEU A 172 11.31 -10.76 -10.34
C LEU A 172 10.42 -9.58 -10.74
N SER A 173 9.17 -9.58 -10.27
CA SER A 173 8.24 -8.47 -10.46
C SER A 173 8.77 -7.17 -9.84
N GLU A 174 9.30 -7.24 -8.61
CA GLU A 174 9.96 -6.09 -7.99
C GLU A 174 11.11 -5.56 -8.83
N TRP A 175 12.02 -6.44 -9.18
CA TRP A 175 13.24 -6.07 -9.90
C TRP A 175 12.95 -5.44 -11.27
N LEU A 176 11.99 -5.98 -12.02
CA LEU A 176 11.63 -5.52 -13.35
C LEU A 176 10.80 -4.23 -13.35
N THR A 177 9.98 -3.98 -12.32
CA THR A 177 9.03 -2.86 -12.30
C THR A 177 9.49 -1.66 -11.47
N ARG A 178 10.40 -1.86 -10.52
CA ARG A 178 10.86 -0.82 -9.57
C ARG A 178 11.44 0.41 -10.26
N LYS A 179 12.38 0.23 -11.19
CA LYS A 179 13.05 1.35 -11.88
C LYS A 179 12.08 2.10 -12.81
N PRO A 180 11.33 1.44 -13.73
CA PRO A 180 10.36 2.12 -14.58
C PRO A 180 9.31 2.90 -13.78
N LEU A 181 8.78 2.34 -12.68
CA LEU A 181 7.82 3.03 -11.83
C LEU A 181 8.40 4.28 -11.16
N ALA A 182 9.65 4.22 -10.71
CA ALA A 182 10.33 5.37 -10.12
C ALA A 182 10.53 6.50 -11.14
N TYR A 183 10.97 6.16 -12.36
CA TYR A 183 11.12 7.13 -13.45
C TYR A 183 9.77 7.70 -13.92
N ALA A 184 8.74 6.86 -14.03
CA ALA A 184 7.38 7.30 -14.37
C ALA A 184 6.85 8.30 -13.33
N GLY A 185 7.01 8.00 -12.03
CA GLY A 185 6.59 8.89 -10.95
C GLY A 185 7.30 10.24 -10.98
N GLY A 186 8.62 10.25 -11.16
CA GLY A 186 9.40 11.49 -11.25
C GLY A 186 9.06 12.33 -12.47
N ALA A 187 8.83 11.69 -13.62
CA ALA A 187 8.42 12.40 -14.85
C ALA A 187 6.99 12.95 -14.74
N ALA A 188 6.06 12.17 -14.15
CA ALA A 188 4.69 12.62 -13.87
C ALA A 188 4.67 13.86 -12.98
N GLN A 189 5.48 13.85 -11.91
CA GLN A 189 5.56 14.98 -10.98
C GLN A 189 6.10 16.25 -11.65
N LYS A 190 7.13 16.13 -12.51
CA LYS A 190 7.66 17.26 -13.29
C LYS A 190 6.62 17.81 -14.26
N ALA A 191 5.87 16.92 -14.93
CA ALA A 191 4.82 17.34 -15.85
C ALA A 191 3.66 18.05 -15.12
N GLN A 192 3.32 17.58 -13.90
CA GLN A 192 2.31 18.20 -13.07
C GLN A 192 2.75 19.60 -12.62
N TRP A 193 3.95 19.75 -12.08
CA TRP A 193 4.47 21.07 -11.67
C TRP A 193 4.49 22.06 -12.84
N TYR A 194 4.89 21.61 -14.03
CA TYR A 194 4.86 22.47 -15.20
C TYR A 194 3.43 22.89 -15.57
N ALA A 195 2.45 21.99 -15.43
CA ALA A 195 1.05 22.32 -15.68
C ALA A 195 0.51 23.32 -14.64
N ASP A 196 0.85 23.13 -13.36
CA ASP A 196 0.47 24.03 -12.27
C ASP A 196 1.08 25.42 -12.49
N ASP A 197 2.37 25.53 -12.87
CA ASP A 197 3.04 26.78 -13.20
C ASP A 197 2.35 27.52 -14.36
N CYS A 198 1.95 26.77 -15.38
CA CYS A 198 1.24 27.36 -16.51
C CYS A 198 -0.17 27.81 -16.13
N SER A 199 -0.83 27.12 -15.22
CA SER A 199 -2.15 27.47 -14.71
C SER A 199 -2.09 28.72 -13.83
N ASP A 200 -1.08 28.82 -12.96
CA ASP A 200 -0.87 30.00 -12.10
C ASP A 200 -0.57 31.26 -12.92
N ASN A 201 -0.01 31.12 -14.13
CA ASN A 201 0.30 32.21 -15.04
C ASN A 201 -0.58 32.18 -16.31
N ALA A 202 -1.82 31.71 -16.22
CA ALA A 202 -2.70 31.48 -17.36
C ALA A 202 -2.98 32.75 -18.17
N GLU A 203 -3.10 33.91 -17.53
CA GLU A 203 -3.33 35.20 -18.17
C GLU A 203 -2.14 35.56 -19.10
N VAL A 204 -0.90 35.40 -18.63
CA VAL A 204 0.31 35.67 -19.39
C VAL A 204 0.44 34.73 -20.59
N VAL A 205 0.20 33.41 -20.33
CA VAL A 205 0.22 32.37 -21.38
C VAL A 205 -0.79 32.68 -22.49
N SER A 206 -2.00 33.13 -22.09
CA SER A 206 -3.06 33.51 -23.04
C SER A 206 -2.74 34.80 -23.78
N ALA A 207 -2.36 35.87 -23.08
CA ALA A 207 -2.08 37.18 -23.69
C ALA A 207 -0.92 37.15 -24.68
N LEU A 208 0.12 36.34 -24.39
CA LEU A 208 1.27 36.19 -25.29
C LEU A 208 1.09 35.11 -26.37
N GLY A 209 -0.08 34.44 -26.44
CA GLY A 209 -0.34 33.39 -27.42
C GLY A 209 0.57 32.15 -27.29
N MET A 210 1.12 31.90 -26.10
CA MET A 210 2.13 30.86 -25.85
C MET A 210 1.54 29.44 -25.73
N MET A 211 0.22 29.27 -25.81
CA MET A 211 -0.47 28.00 -25.56
C MET A 211 0.08 26.82 -26.37
N SER A 212 0.43 27.03 -27.63
CA SER A 212 0.99 25.98 -28.50
C SER A 212 2.36 25.46 -27.99
N GLY A 213 3.23 26.38 -27.56
CA GLY A 213 4.56 26.10 -27.04
C GLY A 213 4.51 25.39 -25.68
N VAL A 214 3.67 25.90 -24.76
CA VAL A 214 3.41 25.33 -23.45
C VAL A 214 2.88 23.90 -23.59
N ARG A 215 1.87 23.68 -24.44
CA ARG A 215 1.27 22.37 -24.69
C ARG A 215 2.28 21.36 -25.24
N ARG A 216 3.20 21.80 -26.13
CA ARG A 216 4.26 20.92 -26.64
C ARG A 216 5.23 20.49 -25.55
N ARG A 217 5.72 21.40 -24.71
CA ARG A 217 6.64 21.09 -23.60
C ARG A 217 6.00 20.19 -22.56
N TRP A 218 4.75 20.45 -22.20
CA TRP A 218 4.00 19.58 -21.29
C TRP A 218 3.85 18.18 -21.87
N ARG A 219 3.50 18.06 -23.14
CA ARG A 219 3.34 16.77 -23.82
C ARG A 219 4.63 15.97 -23.88
N GLU A 220 5.78 16.62 -24.06
CA GLU A 220 7.09 15.96 -24.02
C GLU A 220 7.42 15.41 -22.63
N ALA A 221 7.17 16.18 -21.58
CA ALA A 221 7.38 15.76 -20.20
C ALA A 221 6.42 14.63 -19.78
N TYR A 222 5.13 14.80 -20.12
CA TYR A 222 4.08 13.82 -19.80
C TYR A 222 4.23 12.53 -20.61
N GLY A 223 4.63 12.63 -21.88
CA GLY A 223 4.89 11.48 -22.75
C GLY A 223 5.99 10.56 -22.20
N LYS A 224 7.04 11.13 -21.59
CA LYS A 224 8.06 10.33 -20.89
C LYS A 224 7.47 9.54 -19.72
N SER A 225 6.58 10.17 -18.94
CA SER A 225 5.88 9.48 -17.84
C SER A 225 5.03 8.32 -18.35
N LEU A 226 4.24 8.55 -19.40
CA LEU A 226 3.40 7.52 -20.02
C LEU A 226 4.24 6.36 -20.58
N GLY A 227 5.37 6.64 -21.24
CA GLY A 227 6.26 5.60 -21.78
C GLY A 227 6.82 4.69 -20.67
N PHE A 228 7.34 5.25 -19.58
CA PHE A 228 7.82 4.47 -18.45
C PHE A 228 6.68 3.75 -17.72
N GLN A 229 5.49 4.34 -17.61
CA GLN A 229 4.33 3.70 -17.03
C GLN A 229 3.84 2.52 -17.88
N ALA A 230 3.78 2.68 -19.22
CA ALA A 230 3.44 1.60 -20.13
C ALA A 230 4.43 0.43 -19.99
N LEU A 231 5.74 0.71 -20.02
CA LEU A 231 6.77 -0.31 -19.82
C LEU A 231 6.62 -1.06 -18.49
N ALA A 232 6.33 -0.34 -17.39
CA ALA A 232 6.08 -0.96 -16.09
C ALA A 232 4.81 -1.82 -16.09
N SER A 233 3.75 -1.33 -16.75
CA SER A 233 2.46 -2.04 -16.85
C SER A 233 2.57 -3.29 -17.70
N ASP A 234 3.29 -3.25 -18.82
CA ASP A 234 3.51 -4.41 -19.69
C ASP A 234 4.28 -5.51 -18.95
N ARG A 235 5.36 -5.14 -18.26
CA ARG A 235 6.13 -6.10 -17.44
C ARG A 235 5.30 -6.68 -16.31
N SER A 236 4.55 -5.87 -15.59
CA SER A 236 3.66 -6.32 -14.52
C SER A 236 2.53 -7.19 -15.06
N GLY A 237 1.95 -6.82 -16.20
CA GLY A 237 0.90 -7.59 -16.88
C GLY A 237 1.36 -8.98 -17.29
N THR A 238 2.54 -9.08 -17.88
CA THR A 238 3.16 -10.36 -18.28
C THR A 238 3.38 -11.26 -17.06
N LEU A 239 3.95 -10.74 -15.97
CA LEU A 239 4.15 -11.51 -14.74
C LEU A 239 2.85 -11.94 -14.09
N THR A 240 1.84 -11.07 -14.10
CA THR A 240 0.49 -11.41 -13.62
C THR A 240 -0.15 -12.52 -14.45
N ALA A 241 0.01 -12.50 -15.79
CA ALA A 241 -0.48 -13.56 -16.66
C ALA A 241 0.21 -14.89 -16.39
N ILE A 242 1.54 -14.87 -16.21
CA ILE A 242 2.32 -16.06 -15.82
C ILE A 242 1.86 -16.61 -14.48
N THR A 243 1.66 -15.75 -13.48
CA THR A 243 1.16 -16.16 -12.15
C THR A 243 -0.23 -16.77 -12.24
N LYS A 244 -1.14 -16.18 -13.05
CA LYS A 244 -2.49 -16.72 -13.30
C LYS A 244 -2.48 -18.07 -14.00
N PHE A 245 -1.47 -18.40 -14.79
CA PHE A 245 -1.30 -19.71 -15.38
C PHE A 245 -0.70 -20.72 -14.39
N ILE A 246 0.35 -20.33 -13.67
CA ILE A 246 1.09 -21.23 -12.76
C ILE A 246 0.20 -21.68 -11.60
N ARG A 247 -0.64 -20.81 -11.04
CA ARG A 247 -1.47 -21.14 -9.88
C ARG A 247 -2.42 -22.32 -10.14
N PRO A 248 -3.32 -22.30 -11.15
CA PRO A 248 -4.15 -23.45 -11.43
C PRO A 248 -3.36 -24.66 -11.89
N SER A 249 -2.20 -24.49 -12.56
CA SER A 249 -1.31 -25.58 -12.89
C SER A 249 -0.76 -26.29 -11.65
N LEU A 250 -0.35 -25.53 -10.64
CA LEU A 250 0.05 -26.07 -9.34
C LEU A 250 -1.10 -26.80 -8.63
N GLN A 251 -2.32 -26.26 -8.74
CA GLN A 251 -3.50 -26.92 -8.16
C GLN A 251 -3.79 -28.27 -8.85
N ILE A 252 -3.67 -28.33 -10.17
CA ILE A 252 -3.78 -29.58 -10.95
C ILE A 252 -2.64 -30.54 -10.55
N ALA A 253 -1.41 -30.06 -10.44
CA ALA A 253 -0.28 -30.89 -9.99
C ALA A 253 -0.50 -31.43 -8.58
N MET A 254 -1.01 -30.61 -7.65
CA MET A 254 -1.32 -31.04 -6.28
C MET A 254 -2.41 -32.12 -6.26
N LEU A 255 -3.49 -31.93 -7.02
CA LEU A 255 -4.57 -32.93 -7.12
C LEU A 255 -4.08 -34.21 -7.81
N GLY A 256 -3.28 -34.10 -8.89
CA GLY A 256 -2.69 -35.27 -9.57
C GLY A 256 -1.74 -36.06 -8.67
N THR A 257 -0.86 -35.38 -7.95
CA THR A 257 0.01 -36.01 -6.96
C THR A 257 -0.79 -36.65 -5.82
N GLY A 258 -1.81 -35.93 -5.32
CA GLY A 258 -2.71 -36.47 -4.31
C GLY A 258 -3.47 -37.71 -4.78
N ALA A 259 -4.00 -37.71 -6.01
CA ALA A 259 -4.65 -38.86 -6.62
C ALA A 259 -3.71 -40.05 -6.75
N PHE A 260 -2.46 -39.83 -7.16
CA PHE A 260 -1.45 -40.88 -7.22
C PHE A 260 -1.22 -41.54 -5.84
N LEU A 261 -1.12 -40.72 -4.79
CA LEU A 261 -0.94 -41.21 -3.42
C LEU A 261 -2.20 -41.94 -2.88
N VAL A 262 -3.40 -41.48 -3.28
CA VAL A 262 -4.65 -42.20 -2.95
C VAL A 262 -4.70 -43.56 -3.62
N LEU A 263 -4.31 -43.68 -4.88
CA LEU A 263 -4.22 -44.96 -5.58
C LEU A 263 -3.24 -45.92 -4.92
N ASN A 264 -2.13 -45.39 -4.38
CA ASN A 264 -1.17 -46.17 -3.59
C ASN A 264 -1.60 -46.43 -2.14
N GLN A 265 -2.80 -45.95 -1.74
CA GLN A 265 -3.32 -46.09 -0.35
C GLN A 265 -2.46 -45.40 0.72
N GLU A 266 -1.63 -44.43 0.35
CA GLU A 266 -0.78 -43.66 1.28
C GLU A 266 -1.52 -42.49 1.95
N VAL A 267 -2.54 -41.93 1.29
CA VAL A 267 -3.39 -40.86 1.79
C VAL A 267 -4.87 -41.12 1.44
N THR A 268 -5.76 -40.44 2.16
CA THR A 268 -7.21 -40.50 1.89
C THR A 268 -7.65 -39.48 0.84
N PRO A 269 -8.78 -39.69 0.14
CA PRO A 269 -9.35 -38.70 -0.77
C PRO A 269 -9.63 -37.35 -0.08
N GLY A 270 -10.01 -37.34 1.20
CA GLY A 270 -10.20 -36.13 1.98
C GLY A 270 -8.92 -35.33 2.15
N VAL A 271 -7.80 -36.00 2.45
CA VAL A 271 -6.49 -35.34 2.54
C VAL A 271 -6.07 -34.72 1.21
N MET A 272 -6.27 -35.41 0.08
CA MET A 272 -5.97 -34.89 -1.25
C MET A 272 -6.69 -33.54 -1.50
N ILE A 273 -8.00 -33.50 -1.23
CA ILE A 273 -8.82 -32.30 -1.44
C ILE A 273 -8.44 -31.20 -0.45
N ALA A 274 -8.29 -31.54 0.83
CA ALA A 274 -7.88 -30.59 1.88
C ALA A 274 -6.52 -29.94 1.55
N ALA A 275 -5.52 -30.73 1.17
CA ALA A 275 -4.19 -30.24 0.79
C ALA A 275 -4.26 -29.27 -0.39
N SER A 276 -5.08 -29.56 -1.42
CA SER A 276 -5.27 -28.67 -2.57
C SER A 276 -5.88 -27.32 -2.16
N ILE A 277 -6.88 -27.30 -1.28
CA ILE A 277 -7.50 -26.06 -0.79
C ILE A 277 -6.51 -25.27 0.09
N ILE A 278 -5.80 -25.94 1.00
CA ILE A 278 -4.80 -25.32 1.88
C ILE A 278 -3.67 -24.70 1.05
N MET A 279 -3.19 -25.39 0.00
CA MET A 279 -2.18 -24.84 -0.89
C MET A 279 -2.67 -23.54 -1.54
N GLY A 280 -3.91 -23.48 -2.03
CA GLY A 280 -4.50 -22.26 -2.58
C GLY A 280 -4.50 -21.10 -1.57
N ARG A 281 -4.71 -21.41 -0.27
CA ARG A 281 -4.66 -20.42 0.82
C ARG A 281 -3.23 -20.01 1.17
N ALA A 282 -2.29 -20.96 1.17
CA ALA A 282 -0.88 -20.68 1.42
C ALA A 282 -0.27 -19.75 0.37
N LEU A 283 -0.70 -19.86 -0.89
CA LEU A 283 -0.17 -19.06 -2.00
C LEU A 283 -0.85 -17.68 -2.13
N ALA A 284 -2.04 -17.49 -1.57
CA ALA A 284 -2.83 -16.26 -1.70
C ALA A 284 -2.08 -14.98 -1.24
N PRO A 285 -1.35 -14.94 -0.10
CA PRO A 285 -0.61 -13.75 0.32
C PRO A 285 0.52 -13.37 -0.66
N ILE A 286 1.18 -14.36 -1.26
CA ILE A 286 2.25 -14.13 -2.25
C ILE A 286 1.67 -13.46 -3.50
N GLU A 287 0.54 -13.96 -3.99
CA GLU A 287 -0.17 -13.36 -5.14
C GLU A 287 -0.67 -11.95 -4.84
N ALA A 288 -1.28 -11.74 -3.68
CA ALA A 288 -1.74 -10.43 -3.25
C ALA A 288 -0.58 -9.43 -3.19
N THR A 289 0.61 -9.87 -2.75
CA THR A 289 1.83 -9.05 -2.77
C THR A 289 2.20 -8.64 -4.20
N ILE A 290 2.17 -9.56 -5.17
CA ILE A 290 2.46 -9.26 -6.58
C ILE A 290 1.44 -8.25 -7.13
N GLN A 291 0.15 -8.46 -6.86
CA GLN A 291 -0.93 -7.59 -7.35
C GLN A 291 -0.85 -6.17 -6.77
N HIS A 292 -0.52 -6.04 -5.48
CA HIS A 292 -0.44 -4.75 -4.79
C HIS A 292 0.98 -4.13 -4.80
N TRP A 293 1.95 -4.74 -5.50
CA TRP A 293 3.33 -4.29 -5.51
C TRP A 293 3.50 -2.84 -5.96
N ARG A 294 2.81 -2.46 -7.01
CA ARG A 294 2.82 -1.08 -7.52
C ARG A 294 2.39 -0.07 -6.45
N ASN A 295 1.31 -0.37 -5.73
CA ASN A 295 0.80 0.50 -4.67
C ASN A 295 1.80 0.59 -3.51
N PHE A 296 2.47 -0.51 -3.17
CA PHE A 296 3.53 -0.52 -2.16
C PHE A 296 4.71 0.38 -2.55
N VAL A 297 5.21 0.27 -3.77
CA VAL A 297 6.32 1.11 -4.27
C VAL A 297 5.93 2.59 -4.24
N GLN A 298 4.71 2.94 -4.69
CA GLN A 298 4.22 4.31 -4.66
C GLN A 298 4.07 4.84 -3.22
N ALA A 299 3.52 4.06 -2.31
CA ALA A 299 3.39 4.43 -0.91
C ALA A 299 4.75 4.62 -0.23
N ARG A 300 5.73 3.75 -0.52
CA ARG A 300 7.10 3.87 0.00
C ARG A 300 7.78 5.15 -0.48
N GLN A 301 7.61 5.50 -1.75
CA GLN A 301 8.15 6.74 -2.31
C GLN A 301 7.47 7.98 -1.71
N ALA A 302 6.14 7.95 -1.57
CA ALA A 302 5.36 8.99 -0.92
C ALA A 302 5.79 9.18 0.54
N TYR A 303 5.97 8.10 1.28
CA TYR A 303 6.47 8.14 2.66
C TYR A 303 7.88 8.75 2.77
N ALA A 304 8.78 8.40 1.84
CA ALA A 304 10.12 8.99 1.83
C ALA A 304 10.08 10.50 1.58
N ARG A 305 9.23 10.99 0.67
CA ARG A 305 9.04 12.43 0.43
C ARG A 305 8.42 13.14 1.64
N LEU A 306 7.37 12.54 2.24
CA LEU A 306 6.75 13.07 3.47
C LEU A 306 7.76 13.19 4.61
N LYS A 307 8.60 12.17 4.80
CA LYS A 307 9.64 12.19 5.83
C LYS A 307 10.64 13.33 5.61
N LEU A 308 11.05 13.57 4.37
CA LEU A 308 11.94 14.69 4.03
C LEU A 308 11.24 16.03 4.25
N PHE A 309 9.99 16.16 3.81
CA PHE A 309 9.19 17.37 4.00
C PHE A 309 9.02 17.72 5.47
N LEU A 310 8.67 16.75 6.32
CA LEU A 310 8.53 16.95 7.77
C LEU A 310 9.86 17.23 8.48
N LYS A 311 10.97 16.71 7.97
CA LYS A 311 12.29 16.99 8.54
C LYS A 311 12.75 18.43 8.30
N ASP A 312 12.49 18.94 7.11
CA ASP A 312 12.81 20.33 6.77
C ASP A 312 12.00 21.34 7.60
N ALA A 313 10.77 20.97 7.99
CA ALA A 313 9.92 21.74 8.89
C ALA A 313 10.49 21.97 10.28
N GLY A 314 11.18 20.99 10.82
CA GLY A 314 11.78 21.09 12.16
C GLY A 314 12.94 22.07 12.26
N ASN A 315 13.39 22.63 11.14
CA ASN A 315 14.49 23.62 11.10
C ASN A 315 14.00 25.08 11.04
N GLU A 316 12.69 25.32 10.92
CA GLU A 316 12.19 26.69 11.02
C GLU A 316 12.25 27.16 12.48
N LYS A 317 12.93 28.28 12.66
CA LYS A 317 13.09 28.92 13.98
C LYS A 317 11.70 29.28 14.53
N ASP A 318 11.47 28.95 15.80
CA ASP A 318 10.33 29.48 16.56
C ASP A 318 10.28 31.01 16.35
N GLN A 319 9.31 31.46 15.59
CA GLN A 319 9.08 32.89 15.43
C GLN A 319 8.53 33.40 16.77
N MET A 320 9.21 34.40 17.31
CA MET A 320 8.76 35.06 18.53
C MET A 320 7.31 35.53 18.32
N PRO A 321 6.34 35.15 19.17
CA PRO A 321 4.98 35.61 19.02
C PRO A 321 4.93 37.14 19.16
N LEU A 322 4.63 37.80 18.05
CA LEU A 322 4.45 39.26 18.07
C LEU A 322 3.15 39.62 18.79
N PRO A 323 3.13 40.74 19.54
CA PRO A 323 1.89 41.24 20.14
C PRO A 323 0.83 41.49 19.04
N ARG A 324 -0.45 41.39 19.40
CA ARG A 324 -1.54 41.63 18.43
C ARG A 324 -1.41 43.02 17.82
N PRO A 325 -1.41 43.18 16.49
CA PRO A 325 -1.26 44.47 15.84
C PRO A 325 -2.43 45.37 16.23
N LYS A 326 -2.16 46.65 16.47
CA LYS A 326 -3.16 47.65 16.82
C LYS A 326 -3.82 48.34 15.59
N GLY A 327 -3.49 47.90 14.38
CA GLY A 327 -3.99 48.45 13.14
C GLY A 327 -3.26 49.69 12.61
N GLU A 328 -2.21 50.15 13.31
CA GLU A 328 -1.37 51.25 12.89
C GLU A 328 -0.11 50.66 12.19
N VAL A 329 0.16 51.07 10.96
CA VAL A 329 1.29 50.63 10.15
C VAL A 329 2.16 51.84 9.83
N ILE A 330 3.31 51.96 10.47
CA ILE A 330 4.32 52.99 10.19
C ILE A 330 5.46 52.32 9.44
N VAL A 331 5.72 52.77 8.24
CA VAL A 331 6.82 52.24 7.40
C VAL A 331 7.85 53.37 7.19
N GLU A 332 9.07 53.13 7.66
CA GLU A 332 10.19 54.07 7.47
C GLU A 332 11.25 53.42 6.61
N ARG A 333 11.61 54.06 5.48
CA ARG A 333 12.68 53.66 4.57
C ARG A 333 12.67 52.18 4.17
N LEU A 334 11.52 51.67 3.78
CA LEU A 334 11.37 50.29 3.32
C LEU A 334 12.30 50.00 2.13
N VAL A 335 13.17 49.03 2.29
CA VAL A 335 14.01 48.47 1.24
C VAL A 335 13.66 46.98 1.12
N ALA A 336 13.14 46.57 -0.03
CA ALA A 336 12.78 45.14 -0.24
C ALA A 336 13.32 44.66 -1.60
N PRO A 337 13.98 43.49 -1.62
CA PRO A 337 14.38 42.84 -2.87
C PRO A 337 13.17 42.22 -3.59
N ALA A 338 13.30 41.95 -4.87
CA ALA A 338 12.32 41.16 -5.60
C ALA A 338 12.23 39.74 -5.00
N PRO A 339 11.07 39.07 -5.02
CA PRO A 339 10.96 37.68 -4.62
C PRO A 339 11.95 36.80 -5.40
N GLY A 340 12.92 36.18 -4.70
CA GLY A 340 13.97 35.34 -5.27
C GLY A 340 15.18 36.08 -5.87
N GLY A 341 15.33 37.40 -5.67
CA GLY A 341 16.47 38.19 -6.09
C GLY A 341 17.13 38.98 -4.94
N ASP A 342 18.43 39.27 -5.06
CA ASP A 342 19.18 40.04 -4.06
C ASP A 342 19.17 41.56 -4.36
N THR A 343 18.64 41.97 -5.50
CA THR A 343 18.59 43.40 -5.89
C THR A 343 17.35 44.08 -5.35
N PRO A 344 17.46 45.17 -4.56
CA PRO A 344 16.30 45.86 -4.00
C PRO A 344 15.49 46.55 -5.10
N VAL A 345 14.20 46.18 -5.20
CA VAL A 345 13.22 46.79 -6.10
C VAL A 345 12.54 47.99 -5.42
N ILE A 346 12.27 47.87 -4.12
CA ILE A 346 11.74 48.98 -3.32
C ILE A 346 12.91 49.60 -2.58
N LYS A 347 13.08 50.90 -2.69
CA LYS A 347 14.21 51.64 -2.09
C LYS A 347 13.69 52.87 -1.37
N GLY A 348 13.66 52.83 -0.03
CA GLY A 348 13.43 54.01 0.80
C GLY A 348 12.00 54.56 0.79
N ILE A 349 10.97 53.72 0.63
CA ILE A 349 9.56 54.14 0.72
C ILE A 349 9.18 54.25 2.18
N GLY A 350 8.55 55.35 2.56
CA GLY A 350 7.96 55.57 3.87
C GLY A 350 6.47 55.98 3.73
N PHE A 351 5.62 55.44 4.58
CA PHE A 351 4.23 55.82 4.71
C PHE A 351 3.70 55.52 6.12
N THR A 352 2.63 56.19 6.48
CA THR A 352 1.93 56.03 7.78
C THR A 352 0.48 55.68 7.51
#